data_394b7e7af882dcb781ab6747ef04672d
#
_entry.id   394b7e7af882dcb781ab6747ef04672d
#
_cell.length_a   1.000
_cell.length_b   1.000
_cell.length_c   1.000
_cell.angle_alpha   90.00
_cell.angle_beta   90.00
_cell.angle_gamma   90.00
#
_symmetry.space_group_name_H-M   'P 1'
#
loop_
_entity.id
_entity.type
_entity.pdbx_description
1 polymer ?
#
loop_
_entity_poly.entity_id
_entity_poly.type
_entity_poly.pdbx_seq_one_letter_code
_entity_poly.pdbx_strand_id
1 'polypeptide(L)' 'MANQFIKVEIQGIPVLINKSHIIIAKFGSTEVTKIQLTSGETLEVKHTPQLFKDMQT' A
#
# COMPACT_ATOMS: atom_id res chain seq x y z
N MET A 1 20.77 -0.63 -3.90
CA MET A 1 19.89 -0.21 -3.55
C MET A 1 18.69 -0.84 -3.47
N ALA A 2 18.00 -0.93 -2.59
CA ALA A 2 16.84 -1.68 -2.48
C ALA A 2 15.71 -1.04 -3.17
N ASN A 3 15.02 -1.79 -3.92
CA ASN A 3 13.81 -1.35 -4.49
C ASN A 3 12.75 -1.49 -3.46
N GLN A 4 12.11 -0.42 -3.15
CA GLN A 4 11.11 -0.38 -2.11
C GLN A 4 9.72 -0.40 -2.70
N PHE A 5 9.45 -1.39 -3.54
CA PHE A 5 8.13 -1.52 -4.13
C PHE A 5 7.31 -2.55 -3.37
N ILE A 6 6.03 -2.25 -3.21
CA ILE A 6 5.09 -3.20 -2.64
C ILE A 6 4.04 -3.50 -3.69
N LYS A 7 3.53 -4.73 -3.65
CA LYS A 7 2.49 -5.14 -4.56
C LYS A 7 1.15 -5.06 -3.84
N VAL A 8 0.22 -4.32 -4.41
CA VAL A 8 -1.10 -4.17 -3.84
C VAL A 8 -2.14 -4.52 -4.89
N GLU A 9 -3.36 -4.75 -4.45
CA GLU A 9 -4.43 -5.06 -5.36
C GLU A 9 -5.50 -3.99 -5.24
N ILE A 10 -5.80 -3.33 -6.34
CA ILE A 10 -6.82 -2.29 -6.39
C ILE A 10 -7.92 -2.77 -7.33
N GLN A 11 -9.10 -3.06 -6.77
CA GLN A 11 -10.23 -3.54 -7.56
C GLN A 11 -9.86 -4.75 -8.42
N GLY A 12 -9.09 -5.64 -7.86
CA GLY A 12 -8.69 -6.85 -8.57
C GLY A 12 -7.49 -6.69 -9.50
N ILE A 13 -6.95 -5.50 -9.59
CA ILE A 13 -5.82 -5.24 -10.48
C ILE A 13 -4.55 -5.11 -9.65
N PRO A 14 -3.53 -5.93 -9.93
CA PRO A 14 -2.27 -5.81 -9.18
C PRO A 14 -1.52 -4.55 -9.60
N VAL A 15 -1.03 -3.82 -8.60
CA VAL A 15 -0.32 -2.58 -8.84
C VAL A 15 0.91 -2.55 -7.95
N LEU A 16 2.02 -2.05 -8.48
CA LEU A 16 3.23 -1.86 -7.68
C LEU A 16 3.32 -0.40 -7.27
N ILE A 17 3.59 -0.19 -5.99
CA ILE A 17 3.71 1.15 -5.44
C ILE A 17 5.07 1.30 -4.80
N ASN A 18 5.75 2.40 -5.10
CA ASN A 18 7.02 2.71 -4.47
C ASN A 18 6.77 3.16 -3.05
N LYS A 19 7.32 2.42 -2.09
CA LYS A 19 7.12 2.72 -0.68
C LYS A 19 7.54 4.13 -0.29
N SER A 20 8.54 4.65 -0.94
CA SER A 20 9.04 5.98 -0.60
C SER A 20 8.03 7.07 -0.95
N HIS A 21 7.02 6.76 -1.72
CA HIS A 21 5.97 7.71 -2.07
C HIS A 21 4.76 7.61 -1.16
N ILE A 22 4.82 6.77 -0.15
CA ILE A 22 3.70 6.58 0.76
C ILE A 22 3.92 7.42 2.00
N ILE A 23 2.96 8.30 2.30
CA ILE A 23 3.03 9.10 3.50
C ILE A 23 2.42 8.36 4.67
N ILE A 24 1.21 7.84 4.47
CA ILE A 24 0.45 7.19 5.53
C ILE A 24 -0.24 5.97 4.98
N ALA A 25 -0.20 4.88 5.74
CA ALA A 25 -0.98 3.69 5.43
C ALA A 25 -1.86 3.41 6.63
N LYS A 26 -3.18 3.48 6.42
CA LYS A 26 -4.13 3.25 7.51
C LYS A 26 -4.78 1.90 7.37
N PHE A 27 -4.60 1.06 8.37
CA PHE A 27 -5.16 -0.28 8.35
C PHE A 27 -6.45 -0.28 9.16
N GLY A 28 -7.42 0.47 8.69
CA GLY A 28 -8.61 0.74 9.48
C GLY A 28 -9.65 -0.36 9.47
N SER A 29 -9.61 -1.26 8.50
CA SER A 29 -10.56 -2.35 8.46
C SER A 29 -9.82 -3.63 8.14
N THR A 30 -10.51 -4.76 8.22
CA THR A 30 -9.88 -6.03 7.96
C THR A 30 -9.70 -6.31 6.49
N GLU A 31 -10.35 -5.55 5.63
CA GLU A 31 -10.32 -5.85 4.21
C GLU A 31 -9.68 -4.78 3.36
N VAL A 32 -9.57 -3.57 3.88
CA VAL A 32 -9.10 -2.44 3.08
C VAL A 32 -8.05 -1.66 3.85
N THR A 33 -6.99 -1.29 3.16
CA THR A 33 -5.96 -0.41 3.68
C THR A 33 -5.97 0.86 2.86
N LYS A 34 -6.02 2.00 3.51
CA LYS A 34 -5.97 3.29 2.82
C LYS A 34 -4.54 3.80 2.83
N ILE A 35 -4.05 4.10 1.65
CA ILE A 35 -2.68 4.58 1.48
C ILE A 35 -2.71 5.97 0.88
N GLN A 36 -2.05 6.91 1.52
CA GLN A 36 -1.93 8.25 0.99
C GLN A 36 -0.53 8.44 0.41
N LEU A 37 -0.47 8.91 -0.82
CA LEU A 37 0.79 9.12 -1.52
C LEU A 37 1.26 10.55 -1.42
N THR A 38 2.53 10.77 -1.71
CA THR A 38 3.10 12.12 -1.67
C THR A 38 2.46 13.05 -2.68
N SER A 39 1.84 12.49 -3.72
CA SER A 39 1.14 13.31 -4.69
C SER A 39 -0.19 13.83 -4.20
N GLY A 40 -0.63 13.38 -3.04
CA GLY A 40 -1.92 13.77 -2.50
C GLY A 40 -3.03 12.78 -2.77
N GLU A 41 -2.76 11.75 -3.57
CA GLU A 41 -3.77 10.76 -3.86
C GLU A 41 -3.94 9.79 -2.70
N THR A 42 -5.16 9.34 -2.50
CA THR A 42 -5.45 8.30 -1.52
C THR A 42 -5.96 7.08 -2.27
N LEU A 43 -5.36 5.93 -2.00
CA LEU A 43 -5.74 4.68 -2.64
C LEU A 43 -6.31 3.73 -1.61
N GLU A 44 -7.31 2.96 -2.03
CA GLU A 44 -7.85 1.89 -1.18
C GLU A 44 -7.41 0.57 -1.79
N VAL A 45 -6.60 -0.16 -1.07
CA VAL A 45 -6.06 -1.42 -1.56
C VAL A 45 -6.54 -2.55 -0.68
N LYS A 46 -6.55 -3.74 -1.25
CA LYS A 46 -6.96 -4.91 -0.51
C LYS A 46 -5.93 -5.23 0.56
N HIS A 47 -6.41 -5.41 1.79
CA HIS A 47 -5.52 -5.73 2.90
C HIS A 47 -5.13 -7.21 2.86
N THR A 48 -3.84 -7.48 2.97
CA THR A 48 -3.35 -8.85 3.10
C THR A 48 -2.27 -8.86 4.18
N PRO A 49 -2.03 -10.02 4.81
CA PRO A 49 -0.94 -10.09 5.78
C PRO A 49 0.41 -9.75 5.17
N GLN A 50 0.61 -10.11 3.92
CA GLN A 50 1.86 -9.81 3.24
C GLN A 50 2.05 -8.31 3.08
N LEU A 51 0.96 -7.60 2.78
CA LEU A 51 1.02 -6.15 2.64
C LEU A 51 1.46 -5.50 3.94
N PHE A 52 0.90 -5.96 5.04
CA PHE A 52 1.26 -5.41 6.35
C PHE A 52 2.75 -5.62 6.64
N LYS A 53 3.25 -6.82 6.33
CA LYS A 53 4.67 -7.10 6.54
C LYS A 53 5.55 -6.24 5.64
N ASP A 54 5.14 -6.08 4.39
CA ASP A 54 5.91 -5.28 3.45
C ASP A 54 5.99 -3.82 3.89
N MET A 55 4.93 -3.33 4.51
CA MET A 55 4.90 -1.94 4.96
C MET A 55 5.82 -1.72 6.16
N GLN A 56 6.12 -2.76 6.91
CA GLN A 56 6.92 -2.62 8.11
C GLN A 56 8.41 -2.68 7.87
N THR A 57 8.86 -3.15 6.73
CA THR A 57 10.30 -3.31 6.47
C THR A 57 10.96 -2.10 5.83
#